data_58107b211c5f9375c51642a6f97aef19
#
_entry.id   58107b211c5f9375c51642a6f97aef19
#
_cell.length_a   1.000
_cell.length_b   1.000
_cell.length_c   1.000
_cell.angle_alpha   90.00
_cell.angle_beta   90.00
_cell.angle_gamma   90.00
#
_symmetry.space_group_name_H-M   'P 1'
#
loop_
_entity.id
_entity.type
_entity.pdbx_description
1 polymer ?
#
loop_
_entity_poly.entity_id
_entity_poly.type
_entity_poly.pdbx_seq_one_letter_code
_entity_poly.pdbx_strand_id
1 'polypeptide(L)'
;MKIGIGTFIVGLSVAGASLAHASPVTHRLEVTPSTVAYGYYWSQAVPVLRIASGDIVDVDTLLTNTPAGLGKAGVPDEKIQQSLKSVVNEVTGDRKGPGGHILTGPIYVEGAEPGDVLEVKILSISLPIDYGYNGCKGFIPENCEPDAPYKILTLDRRRMRAEFAPGIEIALRPFFGSMGVAPAPEAGRVSSTPPGRHAGNLDNRELVAGSTLYIPVFARGALFEIGDGHAAQGDGEVDQTAIETSLRGRLQLTVRKDMKLTWPRAETSTDYISMATDPDLAVATRGAIQEMIDFLVSEKKLTRHQAYQLVSVAGNVAVTQLVDKPNVGIHVRMPKSIFTSK
;
A
#
# COMPACT_ATOMS: atom_id res chain seq x y z
N MET A 1 45.85 -36.61 59.01
CA MET A 1 45.16 -35.33 59.02
C MET A 1 44.93 -34.94 57.56
N LYS A 2 43.72 -35.19 57.00
CA LYS A 2 43.37 -34.84 55.57
C LYS A 2 42.48 -33.65 55.62
N ILE A 3 42.95 -32.55 55.00
CA ILE A 3 42.19 -31.31 54.84
C ILE A 3 41.42 -31.39 53.52
N GLY A 4 40.10 -31.42 53.60
CA GLY A 4 39.23 -31.34 52.40
C GLY A 4 38.97 -29.86 51.99
N ILE A 5 39.28 -29.53 50.74
CA ILE A 5 38.99 -28.25 50.14
C ILE A 5 37.59 -28.35 49.50
N GLY A 6 36.63 -27.64 50.10
CA GLY A 6 35.30 -27.52 49.52
C GLY A 6 35.26 -26.39 48.49
N THR A 7 34.94 -26.72 47.25
CA THR A 7 34.73 -25.74 46.15
C THR A 7 33.30 -25.24 46.22
N PHE A 8 33.12 -23.95 46.51
CA PHE A 8 31.83 -23.26 46.40
C PHE A 8 31.60 -22.84 44.94
N ILE A 9 30.59 -23.41 44.28
CA ILE A 9 30.10 -22.95 42.99
C ILE A 9 29.00 -21.90 43.26
N VAL A 10 29.29 -20.64 42.97
CA VAL A 10 28.30 -19.55 42.97
C VAL A 10 27.56 -19.56 41.61
N GLY A 11 26.35 -20.08 41.63
CA GLY A 11 25.49 -20.02 40.46
C GLY A 11 24.97 -18.59 40.19
N LEU A 12 25.42 -17.97 39.13
CA LEU A 12 24.89 -16.68 38.65
C LEU A 12 23.56 -16.92 37.92
N SER A 13 22.44 -16.64 38.58
CA SER A 13 21.12 -16.64 37.93
C SER A 13 20.95 -15.36 37.09
N VAL A 14 21.08 -15.46 35.78
CA VAL A 14 20.70 -14.37 34.87
C VAL A 14 19.17 -14.36 34.78
N ALA A 15 18.53 -13.44 35.48
CA ALA A 15 17.11 -13.16 35.30
C ALA A 15 16.90 -12.53 33.92
N GLY A 16 16.41 -13.32 33.00
CA GLY A 16 15.97 -12.82 31.69
C GLY A 16 14.75 -11.90 31.89
N ALA A 17 14.96 -10.59 31.76
CA ALA A 17 13.86 -9.63 31.71
C ALA A 17 13.07 -9.89 30.41
N SER A 18 11.91 -10.54 30.52
CA SER A 18 10.92 -10.60 29.47
C SER A 18 10.41 -9.18 29.24
N LEU A 19 10.80 -8.56 28.14
CA LEU A 19 10.21 -7.30 27.71
C LEU A 19 8.74 -7.57 27.39
N ALA A 20 7.86 -7.25 28.34
CA ALA A 20 6.43 -7.24 28.09
C ALA A 20 6.18 -6.23 26.96
N HIS A 21 5.80 -6.69 25.76
CA HIS A 21 5.34 -5.83 24.70
C HIS A 21 4.06 -5.16 25.19
N ALA A 22 4.07 -3.82 25.27
CA ALA A 22 2.86 -3.08 25.55
C ALA A 22 1.82 -3.40 24.46
N SER A 23 0.54 -3.46 24.85
CA SER A 23 -0.53 -3.66 23.87
C SER A 23 -0.54 -2.51 22.85
N PRO A 24 -0.79 -2.81 21.55
CA PRO A 24 -0.82 -1.78 20.52
C PRO A 24 -1.78 -0.65 20.87
N VAL A 25 -1.31 0.60 20.76
CA VAL A 25 -2.16 1.79 20.89
C VAL A 25 -2.85 2.03 19.55
N THR A 26 -4.12 2.45 19.60
CA THR A 26 -4.86 2.86 18.39
C THR A 26 -4.89 4.38 18.32
N HIS A 27 -4.41 4.91 17.20
CA HIS A 27 -4.40 6.34 16.87
C HIS A 27 -5.47 6.64 15.83
N ARG A 28 -6.12 7.78 15.93
CA ARG A 28 -7.04 8.27 14.90
C ARG A 28 -6.34 9.31 14.04
N LEU A 29 -6.38 9.15 12.71
CA LEU A 29 -5.85 10.11 11.76
C LEU A 29 -6.94 10.50 10.75
N GLU A 30 -7.52 11.68 10.97
CA GLU A 30 -8.52 12.26 10.08
C GLU A 30 -7.85 12.96 8.90
N VAL A 31 -8.52 12.94 7.75
CA VAL A 31 -8.08 13.66 6.56
C VAL A 31 -8.52 15.12 6.60
N THR A 32 -7.55 16.02 6.69
CA THR A 32 -7.71 17.48 6.75
C THR A 32 -6.65 18.16 5.90
N PRO A 33 -6.76 19.47 5.60
CA PRO A 33 -5.70 20.19 4.90
C PRO A 33 -4.33 20.17 5.58
N SER A 34 -4.25 19.89 6.86
CA SER A 34 -2.99 19.80 7.63
C SER A 34 -2.46 18.39 7.79
N THR A 35 -3.21 17.37 7.39
CA THR A 35 -2.85 15.96 7.56
C THR A 35 -2.65 15.22 6.24
N VAL A 36 -2.48 15.95 5.13
CA VAL A 36 -2.28 15.35 3.80
C VAL A 36 -0.97 15.81 3.17
N ALA A 37 -0.31 14.86 2.49
CA ALA A 37 0.69 15.08 1.47
C ALA A 37 0.00 15.02 0.10
N TYR A 38 -0.27 16.16 -0.51
CA TYR A 38 -1.00 16.21 -1.76
C TYR A 38 -0.05 16.07 -2.95
N GLY A 39 -0.04 14.92 -3.58
CA GLY A 39 0.66 14.65 -4.84
C GLY A 39 2.14 14.31 -4.70
N TYR A 40 2.63 13.92 -3.52
CA TYR A 40 4.05 13.62 -3.36
C TYR A 40 4.35 12.63 -2.23
N TYR A 41 5.56 12.05 -2.28
CA TYR A 41 6.30 11.43 -1.17
C TYR A 41 7.62 12.18 -0.98
N TRP A 42 8.03 12.41 0.27
CA TRP A 42 9.22 13.21 0.55
C TRP A 42 9.85 12.92 1.91
N SER A 43 11.16 12.66 1.92
CA SER A 43 11.92 12.34 3.15
C SER A 43 12.06 13.51 4.14
N GLN A 44 11.83 14.74 3.69
CA GLN A 44 11.85 15.95 4.53
C GLN A 44 10.45 16.44 4.90
N ALA A 45 9.40 15.68 4.57
CA ALA A 45 8.05 16.04 4.96
C ALA A 45 7.89 15.98 6.49
N VAL A 46 7.20 16.98 7.05
CA VAL A 46 6.93 17.03 8.49
C VAL A 46 5.83 16.00 8.81
N PRO A 47 6.09 15.04 9.71
CA PRO A 47 5.09 14.05 10.05
C PRO A 47 3.91 14.67 10.80
N VAL A 48 2.70 14.24 10.45
CA VAL A 48 1.45 14.69 11.08
C VAL A 48 1.03 13.81 12.26
N LEU A 49 1.62 12.62 12.34
CA LEU A 49 1.41 11.66 13.41
C LEU A 49 2.72 10.92 13.70
N ARG A 50 3.01 10.65 14.98
CA ARG A 50 4.10 9.78 15.43
C ARG A 50 3.53 8.63 16.24
N ILE A 51 3.98 7.42 15.93
CA ILE A 51 3.49 6.19 16.59
C ILE A 51 4.66 5.28 16.96
N ALA A 52 4.45 4.43 17.94
CA ALA A 52 5.37 3.33 18.21
C ALA A 52 5.23 2.21 17.16
N SER A 53 6.32 1.45 16.94
CA SER A 53 6.27 0.25 16.11
C SER A 53 5.29 -0.77 16.71
N GLY A 54 4.36 -1.26 15.90
CA GLY A 54 3.29 -2.17 16.29
C GLY A 54 1.96 -1.50 16.62
N ASP A 55 1.91 -0.19 16.68
CA ASP A 55 0.67 0.56 16.88
C ASP A 55 -0.28 0.45 15.69
N ILE A 56 -1.54 0.79 15.96
CA ILE A 56 -2.64 0.75 14.99
C ILE A 56 -3.05 2.19 14.63
N VAL A 57 -3.34 2.42 13.36
CA VAL A 57 -3.89 3.71 12.89
C VAL A 57 -5.24 3.47 12.23
N ASP A 58 -6.28 4.15 12.74
CA ASP A 58 -7.56 4.32 12.06
C ASP A 58 -7.45 5.58 11.19
N VAL A 59 -7.32 5.42 9.88
CA VAL A 59 -7.05 6.50 8.93
C VAL A 59 -8.18 6.70 7.95
N ASP A 60 -8.56 7.97 7.70
CA ASP A 60 -9.44 8.36 6.61
C ASP A 60 -8.62 8.75 5.37
N THR A 61 -9.13 8.42 4.19
CA THR A 61 -8.60 8.89 2.91
C THR A 61 -9.69 9.53 2.06
N LEU A 62 -9.28 10.32 1.10
CA LEU A 62 -10.17 10.94 0.11
C LEU A 62 -9.94 10.33 -1.27
N LEU A 63 -11.01 10.27 -2.04
CA LEU A 63 -10.91 9.94 -3.47
C LEU A 63 -10.09 10.99 -4.23
N THR A 64 -9.42 10.56 -5.28
CA THR A 64 -8.51 11.38 -6.09
C THR A 64 -9.30 12.18 -7.14
N ASN A 65 -10.02 13.22 -6.71
CA ASN A 65 -10.77 14.13 -7.62
C ASN A 65 -10.91 15.51 -6.98
N THR A 66 -11.58 16.43 -7.72
CA THR A 66 -11.97 17.75 -7.22
C THR A 66 -13.47 17.85 -7.05
N PRO A 67 -13.98 18.71 -6.14
CA PRO A 67 -15.42 18.96 -6.04
C PRO A 67 -16.06 19.38 -7.37
N ALA A 68 -15.37 20.22 -8.16
CA ALA A 68 -15.83 20.66 -9.48
C ALA A 68 -15.90 19.49 -10.48
N GLY A 69 -14.91 18.58 -10.48
CA GLY A 69 -14.90 17.39 -11.33
C GLY A 69 -16.06 16.45 -11.01
N LEU A 70 -16.30 16.20 -9.72
CA LEU A 70 -17.43 15.39 -9.25
C LEU A 70 -18.77 16.02 -9.56
N GLY A 71 -18.92 17.33 -9.36
CA GLY A 71 -20.14 18.06 -9.73
C GLY A 71 -20.43 18.01 -11.24
N LYS A 72 -19.39 18.16 -12.09
CA LYS A 72 -19.52 17.98 -13.55
C LYS A 72 -19.96 16.56 -13.93
N ALA A 73 -19.56 15.57 -13.14
CA ALA A 73 -19.97 14.17 -13.32
C ALA A 73 -21.35 13.84 -12.73
N GLY A 74 -22.05 14.83 -12.14
CA GLY A 74 -23.41 14.68 -11.62
C GLY A 74 -23.52 14.30 -10.14
N VAL A 75 -22.41 14.36 -9.36
CA VAL A 75 -22.49 14.17 -7.91
C VAL A 75 -23.07 15.42 -7.27
N PRO A 76 -24.20 15.32 -6.51
CA PRO A 76 -24.78 16.46 -5.81
C PRO A 76 -23.80 17.06 -4.78
N ASP A 77 -23.79 18.39 -4.65
CA ASP A 77 -22.82 19.10 -3.80
C ASP A 77 -22.86 18.66 -2.34
N GLU A 78 -24.04 18.35 -1.83
CA GLU A 78 -24.25 17.85 -0.46
C GLU A 78 -23.69 16.41 -0.24
N LYS A 79 -23.46 15.64 -1.30
CA LYS A 79 -22.80 14.33 -1.24
C LYS A 79 -21.28 14.43 -1.31
N ILE A 80 -20.74 15.55 -1.79
CA ILE A 80 -19.29 15.76 -1.84
C ILE A 80 -18.77 16.05 -0.43
N GLN A 81 -17.83 15.23 0.02
CA GLN A 81 -17.27 15.33 1.38
C GLN A 81 -16.71 16.74 1.66
N GLN A 82 -17.07 17.31 2.80
CA GLN A 82 -16.55 18.62 3.20
C GLN A 82 -15.02 18.62 3.34
N SER A 83 -14.43 17.52 3.80
CA SER A 83 -12.98 17.36 3.87
C SER A 83 -12.31 17.43 2.50
N LEU A 84 -12.93 16.88 1.44
CA LEU A 84 -12.43 17.01 0.07
C LEU A 84 -12.47 18.48 -0.39
N LYS A 85 -13.58 19.18 -0.13
CA LYS A 85 -13.71 20.61 -0.44
C LYS A 85 -12.63 21.43 0.25
N SER A 86 -12.42 21.20 1.56
CA SER A 86 -11.38 21.90 2.35
C SER A 86 -9.98 21.61 1.84
N VAL A 87 -9.63 20.32 1.63
CA VAL A 87 -8.29 19.94 1.14
C VAL A 87 -7.99 20.56 -0.23
N VAL A 88 -8.92 20.46 -1.18
CA VAL A 88 -8.69 21.00 -2.54
C VAL A 88 -8.57 22.52 -2.53
N ASN A 89 -9.33 23.23 -1.68
CA ASN A 89 -9.29 24.68 -1.59
C ASN A 89 -8.06 25.22 -0.85
N GLU A 90 -7.62 24.54 0.20
CA GLU A 90 -6.59 25.06 1.10
C GLU A 90 -5.19 24.54 0.80
N VAL A 91 -5.05 23.33 0.23
CA VAL A 91 -3.75 22.76 -0.14
C VAL A 91 -3.42 23.17 -1.58
N THR A 92 -2.76 24.29 -1.73
CA THR A 92 -2.43 24.92 -3.02
C THR A 92 -0.97 25.34 -3.11
N GLY A 93 -0.51 25.76 -4.29
CA GLY A 93 0.86 26.22 -4.52
C GLY A 93 1.91 25.20 -4.10
N ASP A 94 2.94 25.63 -3.37
CA ASP A 94 4.06 24.78 -2.95
C ASP A 94 3.67 23.64 -1.99
N ARG A 95 2.44 23.68 -1.45
CA ARG A 95 1.91 22.58 -0.65
C ARG A 95 1.51 21.38 -1.50
N LYS A 96 1.29 21.56 -2.80
CA LYS A 96 1.06 20.46 -3.75
C LYS A 96 2.36 19.97 -4.36
N GLY A 97 2.46 18.64 -4.50
CA GLY A 97 3.51 18.00 -5.27
C GLY A 97 3.15 17.83 -6.74
N PRO A 98 4.03 17.16 -7.50
CA PRO A 98 3.85 16.97 -8.93
C PRO A 98 2.80 15.90 -9.30
N GLY A 99 2.32 15.09 -8.37
CA GLY A 99 1.30 14.06 -8.58
C GLY A 99 -0.13 14.55 -8.29
N GLY A 100 -1.10 13.64 -8.43
CA GLY A 100 -2.52 13.94 -8.25
C GLY A 100 -3.17 13.45 -6.95
N HIS A 101 -2.58 12.48 -6.27
CA HIS A 101 -3.21 11.79 -5.16
C HIS A 101 -3.23 12.62 -3.87
N ILE A 102 -4.35 12.53 -3.15
CA ILE A 102 -4.48 13.10 -1.81
C ILE A 102 -4.11 11.98 -0.82
N LEU A 103 -2.87 12.04 -0.31
CA LEU A 103 -2.35 11.02 0.61
C LEU A 103 -2.47 11.51 2.05
N THR A 104 -3.07 10.72 2.93
CA THR A 104 -3.13 11.01 4.37
C THR A 104 -1.82 10.57 5.03
N GLY A 105 -1.19 11.47 5.75
CA GLY A 105 0.15 11.31 6.32
C GLY A 105 0.99 12.59 6.13
N PRO A 106 2.33 12.51 6.36
CA PRO A 106 3.12 11.32 6.68
C PRO A 106 3.00 10.86 8.14
N ILE A 107 3.04 9.56 8.35
CA ILE A 107 3.09 8.92 9.67
C ILE A 107 4.54 8.53 9.96
N TYR A 108 5.09 9.04 11.05
CA TYR A 108 6.42 8.67 11.53
C TYR A 108 6.30 7.44 12.45
N VAL A 109 6.97 6.36 12.12
CA VAL A 109 7.03 5.14 12.94
C VAL A 109 8.36 5.13 13.71
N GLU A 110 8.29 5.18 15.04
CA GLU A 110 9.47 5.24 15.89
C GLU A 110 10.36 4.02 15.70
N GLY A 111 11.67 4.27 15.63
CA GLY A 111 12.69 3.25 15.45
C GLY A 111 12.87 2.74 14.01
N ALA A 112 12.09 3.21 13.03
CA ALA A 112 12.33 2.88 11.63
C ALA A 112 13.54 3.64 11.09
N GLU A 113 14.49 2.90 10.52
CA GLU A 113 15.74 3.44 9.95
C GLU A 113 15.92 2.93 8.51
N PRO A 114 16.66 3.65 7.66
CA PRO A 114 16.97 3.17 6.31
C PRO A 114 17.56 1.75 6.32
N GLY A 115 17.02 0.89 5.45
CA GLY A 115 17.39 -0.51 5.36
C GLY A 115 16.58 -1.45 6.24
N ASP A 116 15.68 -0.94 7.09
CA ASP A 116 14.62 -1.75 7.73
C ASP A 116 13.49 -2.03 6.71
N VAL A 117 12.47 -2.77 7.14
CA VAL A 117 11.23 -2.97 6.39
C VAL A 117 10.05 -2.50 7.24
N LEU A 118 9.13 -1.75 6.66
CA LEU A 118 7.86 -1.43 7.27
C LEU A 118 6.84 -2.51 6.89
N GLU A 119 6.33 -3.22 7.88
CA GLU A 119 5.20 -4.14 7.74
C GLU A 119 3.91 -3.35 7.96
N VAL A 120 3.04 -3.33 6.94
CA VAL A 120 1.72 -2.69 6.95
C VAL A 120 0.67 -3.79 6.91
N LYS A 121 0.09 -4.11 8.05
CA LYS A 121 -0.99 -5.09 8.14
C LYS A 121 -2.32 -4.40 8.00
N ILE A 122 -3.09 -4.77 6.98
CA ILE A 122 -4.39 -4.19 6.67
C ILE A 122 -5.46 -4.94 7.47
N LEU A 123 -5.90 -4.38 8.59
CA LEU A 123 -6.82 -5.06 9.51
C LEU A 123 -8.26 -4.98 9.02
N SER A 124 -8.68 -3.81 8.52
CA SER A 124 -10.00 -3.62 7.92
C SER A 124 -10.02 -2.43 6.98
N ILE A 125 -10.93 -2.46 6.02
CA ILE A 125 -11.23 -1.36 5.10
C ILE A 125 -12.74 -1.19 5.05
N SER A 126 -13.21 0.06 5.06
CA SER A 126 -14.62 0.40 4.93
C SER A 126 -14.84 1.55 3.95
N LEU A 127 -16.04 1.61 3.39
CA LEU A 127 -16.50 2.60 2.41
C LEU A 127 -17.31 3.69 3.15
N PRO A 128 -16.76 4.88 3.43
CA PRO A 128 -17.48 5.94 4.14
C PRO A 128 -18.54 6.63 3.28
N ILE A 129 -18.39 6.62 1.96
CA ILE A 129 -19.34 7.19 1.00
C ILE A 129 -20.01 6.09 0.17
N ASP A 130 -21.14 6.41 -0.45
CA ASP A 130 -21.99 5.47 -1.20
C ASP A 130 -21.82 5.57 -2.72
N TYR A 131 -20.75 6.22 -3.18
CA TYR A 131 -20.43 6.35 -4.59
C TYR A 131 -18.93 6.24 -4.85
N GLY A 132 -18.61 5.91 -6.07
CA GLY A 132 -17.29 6.02 -6.65
C GLY A 132 -17.38 6.53 -8.08
N TYR A 133 -16.24 6.77 -8.71
CA TYR A 133 -16.20 7.14 -10.12
C TYR A 133 -15.20 6.28 -10.88
N ASN A 134 -15.43 6.17 -12.19
CA ASN A 134 -14.46 5.59 -13.12
C ASN A 134 -14.28 6.61 -14.28
N GLY A 135 -13.04 6.80 -14.67
CA GLY A 135 -12.66 7.65 -15.78
C GLY A 135 -12.69 6.92 -17.11
N CYS A 136 -12.13 7.55 -18.11
CA CYS A 136 -11.78 6.88 -19.36
C CYS A 136 -10.62 7.65 -20.00
N LYS A 137 -9.42 7.03 -19.90
CA LYS A 137 -8.16 7.53 -20.51
C LYS A 137 -7.21 6.33 -20.72
N GLY A 138 -6.11 6.31 -20.04
CA GLY A 138 -5.24 5.15 -19.82
C GLY A 138 -4.52 4.63 -21.06
N PHE A 139 -4.55 3.31 -21.22
CA PHE A 139 -3.65 2.58 -22.12
C PHE A 139 -4.09 2.63 -23.59
N ILE A 140 -5.41 2.66 -23.85
CA ILE A 140 -6.01 2.76 -25.21
C ILE A 140 -7.08 3.87 -25.26
N PRO A 141 -6.66 5.15 -25.10
CA PRO A 141 -7.58 6.28 -24.91
C PRO A 141 -8.48 6.55 -26.12
N GLU A 142 -8.16 6.01 -27.29
CA GLU A 142 -8.98 6.10 -28.50
C GLU A 142 -10.37 5.41 -28.39
N ASN A 143 -10.57 4.61 -27.34
CA ASN A 143 -11.87 4.01 -27.04
C ASN A 143 -12.72 4.89 -26.12
N CYS A 144 -12.22 6.06 -25.72
CA CYS A 144 -12.94 6.98 -24.86
C CYS A 144 -13.62 8.07 -25.70
N GLU A 145 -14.86 8.42 -25.32
CA GLU A 145 -15.53 9.59 -25.91
C GLU A 145 -14.81 10.88 -25.47
N PRO A 146 -14.48 11.78 -26.38
CA PRO A 146 -13.88 13.07 -26.02
C PRO A 146 -14.76 13.82 -25.02
N ASP A 147 -14.15 14.37 -23.97
CA ASP A 147 -14.83 15.19 -22.96
C ASP A 147 -15.96 14.48 -22.15
N ALA A 148 -16.08 13.17 -22.27
CA ALA A 148 -17.04 12.42 -21.47
C ALA A 148 -16.79 12.67 -19.96
N PRO A 149 -17.84 12.92 -19.18
CA PRO A 149 -17.71 13.03 -17.73
C PRO A 149 -17.33 11.67 -17.13
N TYR A 150 -16.76 11.70 -15.92
CA TYR A 150 -16.57 10.48 -15.15
C TYR A 150 -17.90 9.74 -14.99
N LYS A 151 -17.84 8.42 -15.07
CA LYS A 151 -18.98 7.56 -14.78
C LYS A 151 -19.10 7.42 -13.26
N ILE A 152 -20.19 7.93 -12.70
CA ILE A 152 -20.49 7.74 -11.27
C ILE A 152 -21.18 6.40 -11.08
N LEU A 153 -20.66 5.62 -10.11
CA LEU A 153 -21.21 4.33 -9.72
C LEU A 153 -21.71 4.39 -8.29
N THR A 154 -22.95 3.96 -8.07
CA THR A 154 -23.49 3.80 -6.72
C THR A 154 -22.93 2.52 -6.10
N LEU A 155 -22.40 2.62 -4.88
CA LEU A 155 -21.82 1.51 -4.13
C LEU A 155 -22.85 0.94 -3.15
N ASP A 156 -23.39 -0.25 -3.43
CA ASP A 156 -24.17 -0.98 -2.43
C ASP A 156 -23.23 -1.59 -1.38
N ARG A 157 -23.02 -0.85 -0.32
CA ARG A 157 -22.12 -1.20 0.80
C ARG A 157 -22.61 -2.40 1.62
N ARG A 158 -23.89 -2.75 1.54
CA ARG A 158 -24.46 -3.91 2.25
C ARG A 158 -24.23 -5.19 1.45
N ARG A 159 -24.45 -5.14 0.13
CA ARG A 159 -24.23 -6.29 -0.78
C ARG A 159 -22.80 -6.38 -1.27
N MET A 160 -21.98 -5.34 -1.04
CA MET A 160 -20.64 -5.18 -1.60
C MET A 160 -20.65 -5.35 -3.13
N ARG A 161 -21.51 -4.56 -3.78
CA ARG A 161 -21.71 -4.56 -5.24
C ARG A 161 -21.86 -3.15 -5.77
N ALA A 162 -21.49 -2.94 -7.04
CA ALA A 162 -21.81 -1.75 -7.81
C ALA A 162 -22.40 -2.17 -9.15
N GLU A 163 -23.52 -1.58 -9.56
CA GLU A 163 -24.04 -1.76 -10.91
C GLU A 163 -23.25 -0.88 -11.88
N PHE A 164 -22.58 -1.50 -12.83
CA PHE A 164 -21.81 -0.81 -13.86
C PHE A 164 -22.72 -0.38 -15.03
N ALA A 165 -23.62 -1.25 -15.43
CA ALA A 165 -24.64 -1.02 -16.44
C ALA A 165 -25.81 -1.99 -16.18
N PRO A 166 -26.99 -1.82 -16.80
CA PRO A 166 -28.11 -2.74 -16.63
C PRO A 166 -27.71 -4.20 -16.82
N GLY A 167 -27.84 -4.99 -15.75
CA GLY A 167 -27.47 -6.41 -15.74
C GLY A 167 -25.98 -6.70 -15.57
N ILE A 168 -25.14 -5.69 -15.30
CA ILE A 168 -23.70 -5.87 -15.04
C ILE A 168 -23.39 -5.39 -13.62
N GLU A 169 -23.20 -6.30 -12.70
CA GLU A 169 -22.79 -6.02 -11.31
C GLU A 169 -21.33 -6.38 -11.06
N ILE A 170 -20.58 -5.43 -10.47
CA ILE A 170 -19.18 -5.61 -10.04
C ILE A 170 -19.13 -5.91 -8.56
N ALA A 171 -18.42 -6.96 -8.17
CA ALA A 171 -18.13 -7.23 -6.76
C ALA A 171 -17.11 -6.19 -6.22
N LEU A 172 -17.42 -5.57 -5.08
CA LEU A 172 -16.52 -4.65 -4.42
C LEU A 172 -15.49 -5.44 -3.60
N ARG A 173 -14.22 -5.11 -3.81
CA ARG A 173 -13.05 -5.58 -3.07
C ARG A 173 -12.17 -4.39 -2.76
N PRO A 174 -12.53 -3.55 -1.75
CA PRO A 174 -11.85 -2.29 -1.53
C PRO A 174 -10.40 -2.49 -1.09
N PHE A 175 -9.52 -1.64 -1.61
CA PHE A 175 -8.11 -1.58 -1.26
C PHE A 175 -7.58 -0.15 -1.48
N PHE A 176 -6.39 0.15 -0.93
CA PHE A 176 -5.70 1.43 -1.18
C PHE A 176 -4.74 1.25 -2.36
N GLY A 177 -4.91 2.02 -3.42
CA GLY A 177 -3.99 2.07 -4.55
C GLY A 177 -2.63 2.57 -4.13
N SER A 178 -2.60 3.62 -3.31
CA SER A 178 -1.38 4.22 -2.78
C SER A 178 -1.16 3.91 -1.31
N MET A 179 -0.11 3.16 -1.02
CA MET A 179 0.49 2.95 0.30
C MET A 179 2.00 2.98 0.14
N GLY A 180 2.68 3.98 0.71
CA GLY A 180 4.12 4.12 0.51
C GLY A 180 4.83 4.80 1.64
N VAL A 181 6.16 4.75 1.60
CA VAL A 181 7.06 5.43 2.52
C VAL A 181 7.83 6.54 1.78
N ALA A 182 8.45 7.44 2.53
CA ALA A 182 9.31 8.44 1.91
C ALA A 182 10.48 7.77 1.17
N PRO A 183 10.81 8.22 -0.05
CA PRO A 183 12.00 7.76 -0.77
C PRO A 183 13.29 8.24 -0.09
N ALA A 184 14.43 7.78 -0.58
CA ALA A 184 15.73 8.21 -0.11
C ALA A 184 15.90 9.74 -0.27
N PRO A 185 16.65 10.41 0.62
CA PRO A 185 16.75 11.87 0.64
C PRO A 185 17.20 12.50 -0.68
N GLU A 186 18.09 11.83 -1.41
CA GLU A 186 18.61 12.26 -2.71
C GLU A 186 17.56 12.28 -3.84
N ALA A 187 16.47 11.55 -3.69
CA ALA A 187 15.36 11.56 -4.65
C ALA A 187 14.52 12.84 -4.58
N GLY A 188 14.65 13.60 -3.48
CA GLY A 188 13.87 14.81 -3.26
C GLY A 188 12.39 14.54 -3.07
N ARG A 189 11.55 15.47 -3.55
CA ARG A 189 10.08 15.39 -3.48
C ARG A 189 9.56 14.72 -4.76
N VAL A 190 9.25 13.42 -4.67
CA VAL A 190 8.81 12.64 -5.83
C VAL A 190 7.29 12.72 -6.03
N SER A 191 6.83 12.50 -7.27
CA SER A 191 5.41 12.42 -7.60
C SER A 191 4.74 11.22 -6.92
N SER A 192 3.50 11.40 -6.49
CA SER A 192 2.66 10.31 -5.98
C SER A 192 2.16 9.37 -7.08
N THR A 193 2.25 9.74 -8.36
CA THR A 193 1.65 8.96 -9.47
C THR A 193 2.42 7.67 -9.76
N PRO A 194 3.74 7.66 -10.08
CA PRO A 194 4.40 6.41 -10.39
C PRO A 194 4.74 5.61 -9.13
N PRO A 195 4.47 4.30 -9.11
CA PRO A 195 4.97 3.42 -8.08
C PRO A 195 6.48 3.22 -8.17
N GLY A 196 7.09 2.75 -7.08
CA GLY A 196 8.52 2.49 -7.05
C GLY A 196 8.95 1.55 -5.92
N ARG A 197 10.24 1.55 -5.59
CA ARG A 197 10.77 0.76 -4.46
C ARG A 197 10.17 1.20 -3.11
N HIS A 198 9.76 2.45 -2.99
CA HIS A 198 9.08 2.99 -1.83
C HIS A 198 7.60 2.57 -1.74
N ALA A 199 7.15 1.66 -2.57
CA ALA A 199 5.77 1.30 -2.86
C ALA A 199 5.04 2.49 -3.51
N GLY A 200 4.24 3.25 -2.78
CA GLY A 200 3.45 4.36 -3.33
C GLY A 200 2.24 3.84 -4.08
N ASN A 201 2.03 4.32 -5.29
CA ASN A 201 0.88 3.99 -6.13
C ASN A 201 1.02 2.62 -6.81
N LEU A 202 0.91 1.57 -6.00
CA LEU A 202 1.07 0.19 -6.49
C LEU A 202 -0.10 -0.31 -7.31
N ASP A 203 -1.32 0.17 -7.01
CA ASP A 203 -2.59 -0.27 -7.61
C ASP A 203 -2.75 -1.80 -7.64
N ASN A 204 -2.26 -2.42 -6.58
CA ASN A 204 -2.32 -3.88 -6.47
C ASN A 204 -3.60 -4.31 -5.75
N ARG A 205 -4.58 -4.78 -6.54
CA ARG A 205 -5.89 -5.22 -6.07
C ARG A 205 -5.89 -6.39 -5.07
N GLU A 206 -4.74 -7.00 -4.83
CA GLU A 206 -4.59 -8.07 -3.84
C GLU A 206 -4.39 -7.52 -2.40
N LEU A 207 -4.12 -6.21 -2.26
CA LEU A 207 -3.88 -5.54 -0.98
C LEU A 207 -5.19 -5.19 -0.23
N VAL A 208 -6.09 -6.14 -0.11
CA VAL A 208 -7.38 -6.01 0.60
C VAL A 208 -7.22 -6.20 2.11
N ALA A 209 -8.31 -6.01 2.87
CA ALA A 209 -8.33 -6.34 4.30
C ALA A 209 -7.91 -7.80 4.55
N GLY A 210 -7.04 -8.01 5.54
CA GLY A 210 -6.42 -9.31 5.86
C GLY A 210 -5.10 -9.57 5.14
N SER A 211 -4.67 -8.71 4.22
CA SER A 211 -3.34 -8.78 3.60
C SER A 211 -2.30 -7.99 4.40
N THR A 212 -1.03 -8.24 4.11
CA THR A 212 0.12 -7.53 4.67
C THR A 212 1.03 -7.06 3.55
N LEU A 213 1.39 -5.78 3.55
CA LEU A 213 2.38 -5.18 2.64
C LEU A 213 3.68 -4.93 3.41
N TYR A 214 4.81 -5.30 2.82
CA TYR A 214 6.16 -5.08 3.33
C TYR A 214 6.87 -4.09 2.42
N ILE A 215 7.33 -2.96 2.97
CA ILE A 215 7.94 -1.87 2.21
C ILE A 215 9.36 -1.63 2.71
N PRO A 216 10.39 -1.63 1.85
CA PRO A 216 11.75 -1.22 2.25
C PRO A 216 11.74 0.23 2.71
N VAL A 217 12.40 0.52 3.84
CA VAL A 217 12.51 1.86 4.42
C VAL A 217 13.74 2.58 3.89
N PHE A 218 13.58 3.82 3.41
CA PHE A 218 14.66 4.64 2.83
C PHE A 218 14.94 5.91 3.64
N ALA A 219 14.02 6.31 4.51
CA ALA A 219 14.15 7.50 5.34
C ALA A 219 13.80 7.18 6.79
N ARG A 220 14.43 7.89 7.73
CA ARG A 220 14.16 7.73 9.16
C ARG A 220 12.69 7.96 9.47
N GLY A 221 12.10 7.06 10.26
CA GLY A 221 10.68 7.08 10.60
C GLY A 221 9.78 6.55 9.50
N ALA A 222 10.32 6.04 8.39
CA ALA A 222 9.60 5.58 7.20
C ALA A 222 8.75 6.69 6.53
N LEU A 223 8.05 7.53 7.30
CA LEU A 223 7.14 8.58 6.80
C LEU A 223 6.07 8.00 5.88
N PHE A 224 5.26 7.10 6.43
CA PHE A 224 4.24 6.37 5.69
C PHE A 224 3.05 7.27 5.32
N GLU A 225 2.61 7.15 4.08
CA GLU A 225 1.45 7.85 3.53
C GLU A 225 0.50 6.86 2.84
N ILE A 226 -0.81 7.18 2.85
CA ILE A 226 -1.86 6.30 2.33
C ILE A 226 -2.98 7.12 1.69
N GLY A 227 -3.50 6.63 0.57
CA GLY A 227 -4.59 7.27 -0.14
C GLY A 227 -5.09 6.44 -1.30
N ASP A 228 -5.73 7.12 -2.24
CA ASP A 228 -6.14 6.54 -3.51
C ASP A 228 -6.99 5.28 -3.31
N GLY A 229 -8.18 5.50 -2.78
CA GLY A 229 -9.08 4.42 -2.39
C GLY A 229 -9.84 3.85 -3.57
N HIS A 230 -9.70 2.56 -3.81
CA HIS A 230 -10.37 1.82 -4.87
C HIS A 230 -11.44 0.89 -4.29
N ALA A 231 -12.69 0.98 -4.78
CA ALA A 231 -13.75 0.06 -4.40
C ALA A 231 -13.64 -1.27 -5.15
N ALA A 232 -13.16 -1.24 -6.40
CA ALA A 232 -12.85 -2.41 -7.23
C ALA A 232 -11.95 -2.00 -8.39
N GLN A 233 -11.10 -2.93 -8.84
CA GLN A 233 -10.20 -2.74 -9.99
C GLN A 233 -9.95 -4.08 -10.67
N GLY A 234 -9.78 -4.07 -11.99
CA GLY A 234 -9.18 -5.17 -12.76
C GLY A 234 -7.66 -5.10 -12.76
N ASP A 235 -6.98 -6.23 -12.99
CA ASP A 235 -5.55 -6.22 -13.24
C ASP A 235 -5.24 -5.37 -14.48
N GLY A 236 -4.22 -4.51 -14.36
CA GLY A 236 -3.79 -3.60 -15.43
C GLY A 236 -4.33 -2.18 -15.32
N GLU A 237 -5.44 -1.93 -14.60
CA GLU A 237 -6.07 -0.59 -14.44
C GLU A 237 -6.13 0.20 -15.75
N VAL A 238 -6.59 -0.45 -16.79
CA VAL A 238 -6.31 -0.10 -18.20
C VAL A 238 -6.81 1.26 -18.66
N ASP A 239 -7.82 1.84 -18.00
CA ASP A 239 -8.36 3.17 -18.33
C ASP A 239 -7.87 4.29 -17.37
N GLN A 240 -6.86 4.01 -16.55
CA GLN A 240 -6.21 4.93 -15.58
C GLN A 240 -7.03 5.22 -14.32
N THR A 241 -8.11 4.53 -14.09
CA THR A 241 -8.87 4.58 -12.85
C THR A 241 -9.44 3.22 -12.51
N ALA A 242 -9.56 2.96 -11.23
CA ALA A 242 -10.42 1.91 -10.69
C ALA A 242 -11.90 2.38 -10.60
N ILE A 243 -12.68 1.83 -9.69
CA ILE A 243 -13.82 2.53 -9.10
C ILE A 243 -13.25 3.34 -7.93
N GLU A 244 -12.87 4.58 -8.21
CA GLU A 244 -12.27 5.52 -7.29
C GLU A 244 -13.25 5.93 -6.20
N THR A 245 -12.82 5.87 -4.94
CA THR A 245 -13.68 6.26 -3.81
C THR A 245 -12.86 6.65 -2.59
N SER A 246 -13.49 7.26 -1.59
CA SER A 246 -12.88 7.46 -0.29
C SER A 246 -12.96 6.19 0.54
N LEU A 247 -11.91 5.91 1.31
CA LEU A 247 -11.84 4.75 2.19
C LEU A 247 -11.49 5.16 3.63
N ARG A 248 -11.87 4.30 4.57
CA ARG A 248 -11.33 4.30 5.93
C ARG A 248 -10.61 2.99 6.15
N GLY A 249 -9.34 3.05 6.56
CA GLY A 249 -8.51 1.91 6.87
C GLY A 249 -8.20 1.80 8.36
N ARG A 250 -8.06 0.57 8.83
CA ARG A 250 -7.43 0.24 10.11
C ARG A 250 -6.18 -0.56 9.81
N LEU A 251 -5.03 0.01 10.12
CA LEU A 251 -3.72 -0.54 9.76
C LEU A 251 -2.85 -0.70 11.00
N GLN A 252 -2.08 -1.78 11.08
CA GLN A 252 -1.01 -1.92 12.06
C GLN A 252 0.32 -1.73 11.35
N LEU A 253 1.17 -0.84 11.89
CA LEU A 253 2.47 -0.49 11.31
C LEU A 253 3.60 -1.00 12.20
N THR A 254 4.39 -1.94 11.71
CA THR A 254 5.46 -2.58 12.49
C THR A 254 6.81 -2.48 11.76
N VAL A 255 7.84 -2.04 12.47
CA VAL A 255 9.21 -2.01 11.94
C VAL A 255 9.82 -3.40 12.05
N ARG A 256 10.28 -3.94 10.93
CA ARG A 256 10.92 -5.26 10.80
C ARG A 256 12.42 -5.07 10.56
N LYS A 257 13.20 -5.30 11.60
CA LYS A 257 14.67 -5.23 11.53
C LYS A 257 15.31 -6.56 11.09
N ASP A 258 14.55 -7.61 11.15
CA ASP A 258 14.91 -8.98 10.78
C ASP A 258 14.72 -9.27 9.28
N MET A 259 14.16 -8.32 8.51
CA MET A 259 13.92 -8.44 7.07
C MET A 259 14.79 -7.48 6.27
N LYS A 260 15.10 -7.86 5.03
CA LYS A 260 15.74 -7.01 4.03
C LYS A 260 15.03 -7.20 2.70
N LEU A 261 14.61 -6.10 2.10
CA LEU A 261 13.90 -6.09 0.82
C LEU A 261 14.50 -5.08 -0.14
N THR A 262 14.50 -5.38 -1.42
CA THR A 262 14.86 -4.46 -2.50
C THR A 262 13.61 -3.81 -3.09
N TRP A 263 12.54 -4.57 -3.22
CA TRP A 263 11.23 -4.17 -3.71
C TRP A 263 10.15 -4.47 -2.67
N PRO A 264 8.99 -3.83 -2.75
CA PRO A 264 7.84 -4.20 -1.94
C PRO A 264 7.46 -5.66 -2.16
N ARG A 265 7.01 -6.29 -1.08
CA ARG A 265 6.47 -7.64 -1.09
C ARG A 265 5.17 -7.65 -0.31
N ALA A 266 4.27 -8.57 -0.63
CA ALA A 266 3.04 -8.70 0.14
C ALA A 266 2.71 -10.18 0.38
N GLU A 267 1.75 -10.38 1.28
CA GLU A 267 1.10 -11.67 1.44
C GLU A 267 -0.37 -11.49 1.76
N THR A 268 -1.16 -12.43 1.26
CA THR A 268 -2.57 -12.61 1.60
C THR A 268 -2.73 -13.89 2.43
N SER A 269 -3.97 -14.23 2.77
CA SER A 269 -4.25 -15.54 3.38
C SER A 269 -3.88 -16.72 2.46
N THR A 270 -3.85 -16.52 1.15
CA THR A 270 -3.67 -17.58 0.14
C THR A 270 -2.35 -17.52 -0.61
N ASP A 271 -1.72 -16.35 -0.72
CA ASP A 271 -0.57 -16.15 -1.61
C ASP A 271 0.56 -15.34 -0.96
N TYR A 272 1.80 -15.65 -1.37
CA TYR A 272 2.95 -14.74 -1.28
C TYR A 272 3.01 -13.93 -2.58
N ILE A 273 3.34 -12.64 -2.49
CA ILE A 273 3.32 -11.72 -3.63
C ILE A 273 4.64 -10.95 -3.70
N SER A 274 5.36 -11.08 -4.80
CA SER A 274 6.48 -10.19 -5.15
C SER A 274 6.04 -9.15 -6.16
N MET A 275 6.70 -8.00 -6.14
CA MET A 275 6.36 -6.87 -7.01
C MET A 275 7.62 -6.22 -7.56
N ALA A 276 7.51 -5.65 -8.75
CA ALA A 276 8.50 -4.73 -9.30
C ALA A 276 7.84 -3.76 -10.29
N THR A 277 8.47 -2.62 -10.49
CA THR A 277 8.02 -1.60 -11.43
C THR A 277 9.18 -1.11 -12.28
N ASP A 278 8.91 -0.77 -13.53
CA ASP A 278 9.88 -0.20 -14.47
C ASP A 278 9.12 0.46 -15.62
N PRO A 279 9.69 1.44 -16.33
CA PRO A 279 9.10 1.94 -17.58
C PRO A 279 8.95 0.88 -18.67
N ASP A 280 9.82 -0.14 -18.69
CA ASP A 280 9.75 -1.28 -19.60
C ASP A 280 9.05 -2.47 -18.93
N LEU A 281 7.97 -2.94 -19.56
CA LEU A 281 7.15 -4.05 -19.06
C LEU A 281 7.95 -5.35 -18.88
N ALA A 282 8.90 -5.64 -19.78
CA ALA A 282 9.72 -6.85 -19.69
C ALA A 282 10.72 -6.76 -18.54
N VAL A 283 11.27 -5.57 -18.28
CA VAL A 283 12.18 -5.32 -17.14
C VAL A 283 11.40 -5.43 -15.83
N ALA A 284 10.21 -4.81 -15.71
CA ALA A 284 9.33 -4.95 -14.55
C ALA A 284 8.96 -6.42 -14.29
N THR A 285 8.61 -7.17 -15.36
CA THR A 285 8.28 -8.60 -15.27
C THR A 285 9.46 -9.42 -14.75
N ARG A 286 10.65 -9.19 -15.31
CA ARG A 286 11.89 -9.85 -14.85
C ARG A 286 12.17 -9.54 -13.39
N GLY A 287 11.99 -8.27 -12.97
CA GLY A 287 12.17 -7.84 -11.58
C GLY A 287 11.25 -8.59 -10.62
N ALA A 288 9.95 -8.62 -10.90
CA ALA A 288 8.96 -9.29 -10.05
C ALA A 288 9.21 -10.81 -9.93
N ILE A 289 9.59 -11.47 -11.05
CA ILE A 289 9.97 -12.89 -11.04
C ILE A 289 11.23 -13.10 -10.21
N GLN A 290 12.25 -12.25 -10.35
CA GLN A 290 13.49 -12.35 -9.60
C GLN A 290 13.25 -12.22 -8.08
N GLU A 291 12.44 -11.27 -7.66
CA GLU A 291 12.06 -11.09 -6.25
C GLU A 291 11.32 -12.33 -5.70
N MET A 292 10.48 -13.00 -6.50
CA MET A 292 9.84 -14.25 -6.09
C MET A 292 10.87 -15.39 -5.96
N ILE A 293 11.82 -15.50 -6.89
CA ILE A 293 12.91 -16.48 -6.81
C ILE A 293 13.72 -16.24 -5.53
N ASP A 294 14.11 -14.99 -5.25
CA ASP A 294 14.90 -14.65 -4.08
C ASP A 294 14.16 -14.95 -2.78
N PHE A 295 12.84 -14.70 -2.73
CA PHE A 295 11.97 -15.12 -1.63
C PHE A 295 11.98 -16.64 -1.43
N LEU A 296 11.81 -17.41 -2.50
CA LEU A 296 11.78 -18.88 -2.43
C LEU A 296 13.12 -19.47 -1.97
N VAL A 297 14.23 -18.85 -2.38
CA VAL A 297 15.57 -19.25 -1.93
C VAL A 297 15.77 -18.92 -0.45
N SER A 298 15.47 -17.69 -0.03
CA SER A 298 15.72 -17.23 1.33
C SER A 298 14.77 -17.87 2.35
N GLU A 299 13.46 -17.90 2.06
CA GLU A 299 12.43 -18.31 3.02
C GLU A 299 12.04 -19.79 2.91
N LYS A 300 12.02 -20.33 1.68
CA LYS A 300 11.64 -21.74 1.45
C LYS A 300 12.82 -22.67 1.27
N LYS A 301 14.06 -22.13 1.35
CA LYS A 301 15.32 -22.88 1.30
C LYS A 301 15.49 -23.71 0.02
N LEU A 302 14.87 -23.28 -1.09
CA LEU A 302 15.05 -23.89 -2.40
C LEU A 302 16.40 -23.47 -3.01
N THR A 303 16.96 -24.31 -3.87
CA THR A 303 18.02 -23.85 -4.77
C THR A 303 17.46 -22.84 -5.76
N ARG A 304 18.29 -21.95 -6.30
CA ARG A 304 17.85 -20.96 -7.30
C ARG A 304 17.22 -21.61 -8.53
N HIS A 305 17.76 -22.75 -8.96
CA HIS A 305 17.21 -23.55 -10.06
C HIS A 305 15.78 -24.05 -9.73
N GLN A 306 15.60 -24.68 -8.57
CA GLN A 306 14.27 -25.14 -8.11
C GLN A 306 13.27 -23.99 -7.95
N ALA A 307 13.71 -22.86 -7.39
CA ALA A 307 12.86 -21.69 -7.23
C ALA A 307 12.37 -21.15 -8.59
N TYR A 308 13.27 -21.05 -9.57
CA TYR A 308 12.89 -20.62 -10.93
C TYR A 308 11.90 -21.59 -11.60
N GLN A 309 12.16 -22.90 -11.50
CA GLN A 309 11.21 -23.91 -11.98
C GLN A 309 9.86 -23.80 -11.29
N LEU A 310 9.83 -23.60 -9.96
CA LEU A 310 8.60 -23.48 -9.20
C LEU A 310 7.79 -22.23 -9.61
N VAL A 311 8.44 -21.11 -9.87
CA VAL A 311 7.75 -19.92 -10.39
C VAL A 311 7.06 -20.22 -11.73
N SER A 312 7.71 -21.02 -12.60
CA SER A 312 7.14 -21.37 -13.91
C SER A 312 5.90 -22.28 -13.80
N VAL A 313 5.84 -23.18 -12.83
CA VAL A 313 4.78 -24.19 -12.75
C VAL A 313 3.66 -23.82 -11.75
N ALA A 314 3.89 -22.86 -10.86
CA ALA A 314 2.94 -22.48 -9.81
C ALA A 314 2.78 -20.97 -9.61
N GLY A 315 3.70 -20.15 -10.10
CA GLY A 315 3.65 -18.69 -9.99
C GLY A 315 2.71 -18.09 -11.04
N ASN A 316 1.85 -17.16 -10.59
CA ASN A 316 0.96 -16.41 -11.46
C ASN A 316 1.50 -15.00 -11.65
N VAL A 317 2.04 -14.71 -12.83
CA VAL A 317 2.54 -13.38 -13.22
C VAL A 317 1.39 -12.55 -13.76
N ALA A 318 1.14 -11.38 -13.20
CA ALA A 318 0.09 -10.48 -13.62
C ALA A 318 0.58 -9.04 -13.76
N VAL A 319 -0.05 -8.30 -14.67
CA VAL A 319 0.14 -6.85 -14.80
C VAL A 319 -0.67 -6.18 -13.70
N THR A 320 -0.01 -5.44 -12.83
CA THR A 320 -0.67 -4.74 -11.73
C THR A 320 -1.39 -3.49 -12.25
N GLN A 321 -0.65 -2.61 -12.93
CA GLN A 321 -1.15 -1.44 -13.64
C GLN A 321 -0.26 -1.10 -14.86
N LEU A 322 -0.83 -0.41 -15.87
CA LEU A 322 -0.17 -0.02 -17.13
C LEU A 322 -0.09 1.49 -17.33
N VAL A 323 -0.62 2.28 -16.39
CA VAL A 323 -1.07 3.64 -16.67
C VAL A 323 -0.34 4.73 -15.88
N ASP A 324 0.35 4.40 -14.79
CA ASP A 324 1.03 5.35 -13.92
C ASP A 324 2.44 5.70 -14.40
N LYS A 325 2.48 6.31 -15.55
CA LYS A 325 3.73 6.70 -16.22
C LYS A 325 4.69 7.47 -15.28
N PRO A 326 6.01 7.20 -15.38
CA PRO A 326 6.65 6.38 -16.39
C PRO A 326 6.61 4.88 -16.10
N ASN A 327 6.24 4.42 -14.90
CA ASN A 327 6.38 3.04 -14.48
C ASN A 327 5.10 2.23 -14.74
N VAL A 328 5.27 0.99 -15.19
CA VAL A 328 4.26 -0.05 -15.14
C VAL A 328 4.56 -1.00 -13.99
N GLY A 329 3.52 -1.64 -13.42
CA GLY A 329 3.64 -2.54 -12.29
C GLY A 329 3.39 -3.99 -12.66
N ILE A 330 4.22 -4.90 -12.14
CA ILE A 330 4.05 -6.35 -12.26
C ILE A 330 4.07 -6.96 -10.86
N HIS A 331 3.20 -7.94 -10.64
CA HIS A 331 3.28 -8.79 -9.46
C HIS A 331 3.28 -10.28 -9.82
N VAL A 332 3.90 -11.09 -8.95
CA VAL A 332 3.86 -12.55 -9.04
C VAL A 332 3.21 -13.09 -7.77
N ARG A 333 2.14 -13.89 -7.93
CA ARG A 333 1.48 -14.58 -6.81
C ARG A 333 1.94 -16.03 -6.76
N MET A 334 2.37 -16.47 -5.59
CA MET A 334 2.77 -17.84 -5.32
C MET A 334 1.83 -18.43 -4.26
N PRO A 335 1.01 -19.46 -4.61
CA PRO A 335 0.03 -20.02 -3.68
C PRO A 335 0.70 -20.62 -2.42
N LYS A 336 0.19 -20.25 -1.25
CA LYS A 336 0.67 -20.80 0.03
C LYS A 336 0.34 -22.29 0.20
N SER A 337 -0.74 -22.75 -0.43
CA SER A 337 -1.23 -24.12 -0.32
C SER A 337 -0.30 -25.19 -0.89
N ILE A 338 0.66 -24.80 -1.75
CA ILE A 338 1.65 -25.75 -2.29
C ILE A 338 2.77 -26.10 -1.29
N PHE A 339 2.92 -25.29 -0.23
CA PHE A 339 3.93 -25.52 0.82
C PHE A 339 3.30 -26.36 1.94
N THR A 340 3.35 -27.68 1.79
CA THR A 340 2.84 -28.61 2.80
C THR A 340 3.83 -28.71 3.97
N SER A 341 3.32 -28.65 5.21
CA SER A 341 4.12 -28.99 6.38
C SER A 341 4.60 -30.43 6.28
N LYS A 342 5.90 -30.67 6.43
CA LYS A 342 6.42 -32.02 6.69
C LYS A 342 6.33 -32.33 8.16
#